data_6fec25a7714f1df296d18f48e0216421
#
_entry.id   6fec25a7714f1df296d18f48e0216421
#
_cell.length_a   1.000
_cell.length_b   1.000
_cell.length_c   1.000
_cell.angle_alpha   90.00
_cell.angle_beta   90.00
_cell.angle_gamma   90.00
#
_symmetry.space_group_name_H-M   'P 1'
#
loop_
_entity.id
_entity.type
_entity.pdbx_description
1 polymer ?
#
loop_
_entity_poly.entity_id
_entity_poly.type
_entity_poly.pdbx_seq_one_letter_code
_entity_poly.pdbx_strand_id
1 'polypeptide(L)'
;MSRIGRAPIAVPAGVEVKIDGNTVTVKGAKGTLSRTVNSNMNVTLADGVITVTRPNDSKENRSLHGLTRTLINNMVVGVSEGYSKELEINGIGYRAAKQGKDLVLNIGYSHQVVMPEIDGITIDVPAPNKIIISGPDKQKVGQFAAEVRGKRPPEPYKGKGIKYIDEVIRRKEGKAGKGK
;
A
#
# COMPACT_ATOMS: atom_id res chain seq x y z
N MET A 1 24.51 6.81 -10.72
CA MET A 1 24.05 5.48 -11.17
C MET A 1 22.86 5.05 -10.32
N SER A 2 21.80 4.41 -10.89
CA SER A 2 20.65 3.90 -10.11
C SER A 2 20.96 2.46 -9.67
N ARG A 3 21.30 2.25 -8.41
CA ARG A 3 21.49 0.89 -7.85
C ARG A 3 20.19 0.08 -7.92
N ILE A 4 19.06 0.71 -7.64
CA ILE A 4 17.74 0.08 -7.65
C ILE A 4 17.35 -0.34 -9.07
N GLY A 5 17.51 0.54 -10.07
CA GLY A 5 17.13 0.23 -11.45
C GLY A 5 17.88 -0.96 -12.06
N ARG A 6 19.15 -1.14 -11.69
CA ARG A 6 19.98 -2.24 -12.17
C ARG A 6 19.75 -3.58 -11.47
N ALA A 7 19.08 -3.57 -10.31
CA ALA A 7 18.84 -4.80 -9.58
C ALA A 7 17.87 -5.69 -10.38
N PRO A 8 18.22 -6.93 -10.71
CA PRO A 8 17.33 -7.86 -11.39
C PRO A 8 16.12 -8.18 -10.51
N ILE A 9 15.03 -8.61 -11.12
CA ILE A 9 13.82 -9.06 -10.44
C ILE A 9 13.66 -10.53 -10.75
N ALA A 10 13.87 -11.39 -9.76
CA ALA A 10 13.59 -12.81 -9.90
C ALA A 10 12.07 -13.03 -9.90
N VAL A 11 11.58 -13.80 -10.86
CA VAL A 11 10.18 -14.21 -10.93
C VAL A 11 10.02 -15.49 -10.12
N PRO A 12 9.26 -15.48 -9.01
CA PRO A 12 9.08 -16.67 -8.20
C PRO A 12 8.24 -17.72 -8.93
N ALA A 13 8.37 -18.97 -8.52
CA ALA A 13 7.58 -20.07 -9.04
C ALA A 13 6.07 -19.78 -8.86
N GLY A 14 5.27 -20.03 -9.92
CA GLY A 14 3.83 -19.76 -9.91
C GLY A 14 3.44 -18.33 -10.32
N VAL A 15 4.40 -17.48 -10.69
CA VAL A 15 4.15 -16.17 -11.28
C VAL A 15 4.45 -16.19 -12.77
N GLU A 16 3.48 -15.79 -13.58
CA GLU A 16 3.58 -15.65 -15.01
C GLU A 16 3.73 -14.16 -15.37
N VAL A 17 4.71 -13.85 -16.21
CA VAL A 17 4.98 -12.48 -16.66
C VAL A 17 4.86 -12.40 -18.15
N LYS A 18 4.04 -11.48 -18.66
CA LYS A 18 3.87 -11.19 -20.08
C LYS A 18 4.23 -9.74 -20.36
N ILE A 19 5.04 -9.52 -21.37
CA ILE A 19 5.47 -8.20 -21.81
C ILE A 19 4.97 -7.98 -23.23
N ASP A 20 4.07 -7.02 -23.40
CA ASP A 20 3.52 -6.60 -24.68
C ASP A 20 3.90 -5.14 -24.94
N GLY A 21 4.99 -4.93 -25.67
CA GLY A 21 5.55 -3.59 -25.87
C GLY A 21 5.88 -2.92 -24.54
N ASN A 22 5.16 -1.86 -24.21
CA ASN A 22 5.34 -1.11 -22.98
C ASN A 22 4.42 -1.57 -21.84
N THR A 23 3.58 -2.57 -22.06
CA THR A 23 2.67 -3.06 -21.03
C THR A 23 3.21 -4.35 -20.42
N VAL A 24 3.42 -4.34 -19.13
CA VAL A 24 3.84 -5.50 -18.34
C VAL A 24 2.64 -6.03 -17.59
N THR A 25 2.29 -7.29 -17.82
CA THR A 25 1.23 -8.01 -17.10
C THR A 25 1.85 -9.10 -16.27
N VAL A 26 1.51 -9.14 -14.99
CA VAL A 26 2.00 -10.14 -14.04
C VAL A 26 0.81 -10.84 -13.43
N LYS A 27 0.78 -12.18 -13.52
CA LYS A 27 -0.28 -13.04 -13.00
C LYS A 27 0.30 -13.99 -11.97
N GLY A 28 -0.37 -14.12 -10.84
CA GLY A 28 0.02 -15.02 -9.76
C GLY A 28 -1.17 -15.54 -8.97
N ALA A 29 -0.89 -16.19 -7.85
CA ALA A 29 -1.91 -16.81 -7.00
C ALA A 29 -2.93 -15.81 -6.43
N LYS A 30 -2.51 -14.55 -6.19
CA LYS A 30 -3.37 -13.51 -5.58
C LYS A 30 -4.05 -12.59 -6.59
N GLY A 31 -3.83 -12.79 -7.88
CA GLY A 31 -4.50 -12.03 -8.93
C GLY A 31 -3.60 -11.69 -10.11
N THR A 32 -4.10 -10.79 -10.93
CA THR A 32 -3.39 -10.30 -12.13
C THR A 32 -3.29 -8.79 -12.06
N LEU A 33 -2.10 -8.27 -12.27
CA LEU A 33 -1.83 -6.84 -12.35
C LEU A 33 -1.24 -6.52 -13.71
N SER A 34 -1.66 -5.41 -14.30
CA SER A 34 -1.13 -4.90 -15.56
C SER A 34 -0.76 -3.44 -15.42
N ARG A 35 0.36 -3.04 -15.99
CA ARG A 35 0.83 -1.66 -15.97
C ARG A 35 1.59 -1.30 -17.22
N THR A 36 1.27 -0.14 -17.78
CA THR A 36 2.05 0.46 -18.86
C THR A 36 3.23 1.23 -18.27
N VAL A 37 4.43 0.90 -18.69
CA VAL A 37 5.67 1.58 -18.32
C VAL A 37 6.02 2.66 -19.35
N ASN A 38 6.91 3.58 -18.98
CA ASN A 38 7.35 4.62 -19.89
C ASN A 38 8.07 4.01 -21.11
N SER A 39 7.79 4.53 -22.30
CA SER A 39 8.34 4.06 -23.58
C SER A 39 9.86 4.13 -23.68
N ASN A 40 10.50 4.99 -22.89
CA ASN A 40 11.96 5.09 -22.83
C ASN A 40 12.61 3.93 -22.06
N MET A 41 11.82 3.12 -21.34
CA MET A 41 12.35 2.00 -20.57
C MET A 41 12.15 0.70 -21.35
N ASN A 42 13.22 -0.07 -21.51
CA ASN A 42 13.14 -1.39 -22.10
C ASN A 42 13.10 -2.45 -20.99
N VAL A 43 12.07 -3.28 -21.01
CA VAL A 43 11.85 -4.37 -20.04
C VAL A 43 12.02 -5.69 -20.77
N THR A 44 12.92 -6.53 -20.29
CA THR A 44 13.20 -7.86 -20.86
C THR A 44 13.01 -8.94 -19.81
N LEU A 45 12.51 -10.09 -20.22
CA LEU A 45 12.39 -11.29 -19.42
C LEU A 45 13.29 -12.37 -20.02
N ALA A 46 14.26 -12.84 -19.27
CA ALA A 46 15.16 -13.95 -19.66
C ALA A 46 15.41 -14.84 -18.43
N ASP A 47 15.34 -16.15 -18.62
CA ASP A 47 15.63 -17.16 -17.60
C ASP A 47 14.90 -16.94 -16.25
N GLY A 48 13.63 -16.46 -16.31
CA GLY A 48 12.87 -16.16 -15.09
C GLY A 48 13.31 -14.89 -14.36
N VAL A 49 14.11 -14.04 -15.00
CA VAL A 49 14.58 -12.77 -14.44
C VAL A 49 14.13 -11.60 -15.30
N ILE A 50 13.50 -10.62 -14.69
CA ILE A 50 13.13 -9.38 -15.36
C ILE A 50 14.25 -8.37 -15.17
N THR A 51 14.70 -7.79 -16.29
CA THR A 51 15.71 -6.73 -16.31
C THR A 51 15.11 -5.48 -16.95
N VAL A 52 15.37 -4.33 -16.36
CA VAL A 52 14.96 -3.03 -16.89
C VAL A 52 16.23 -2.29 -17.36
N THR A 53 16.20 -1.79 -18.59
CA THR A 53 17.31 -0.99 -19.14
C THR A 53 16.80 0.38 -19.60
N ARG A 54 17.73 1.34 -19.69
CA ARG A 54 17.47 2.70 -20.13
C ARG A 54 18.37 3.07 -21.33
N PRO A 55 17.92 3.98 -22.23
CA PRO A 55 18.69 4.30 -23.45
C PRO A 55 19.91 5.18 -23.17
N ASN A 56 19.85 6.05 -22.15
CA ASN A 56 20.93 6.97 -21.79
C ASN A 56 20.90 7.35 -20.32
N ASP A 57 21.90 8.12 -19.88
CA ASP A 57 22.09 8.55 -18.50
C ASP A 57 21.51 9.94 -18.19
N SER A 58 20.51 10.40 -18.96
CA SER A 58 19.80 11.64 -18.65
C SER A 58 19.18 11.59 -17.24
N LYS A 59 18.96 12.74 -16.63
CA LYS A 59 18.35 12.86 -15.29
C LYS A 59 16.97 12.16 -15.24
N GLU A 60 16.20 12.36 -16.28
CA GLU A 60 14.86 11.77 -16.43
C GLU A 60 14.92 10.25 -16.52
N ASN A 61 15.74 9.70 -17.45
CA ASN A 61 15.85 8.26 -17.63
C ASN A 61 16.43 7.54 -16.41
N ARG A 62 17.32 8.20 -15.64
CA ARG A 62 17.80 7.66 -14.36
C ARG A 62 16.68 7.55 -13.32
N SER A 63 15.78 8.53 -13.25
CA SER A 63 14.64 8.48 -12.32
C SER A 63 13.61 7.44 -12.74
N LEU A 64 13.23 7.42 -14.01
CA LEU A 64 12.29 6.45 -14.58
C LEU A 64 12.78 5.00 -14.46
N HIS A 65 14.08 4.76 -14.63
CA HIS A 65 14.69 3.44 -14.49
C HIS A 65 14.44 2.81 -13.12
N GLY A 66 14.73 3.55 -12.05
CA GLY A 66 14.48 3.08 -10.68
C GLY A 66 12.99 2.93 -10.36
N LEU A 67 12.17 3.88 -10.84
CA LEU A 67 10.72 3.83 -10.68
C LEU A 67 10.11 2.60 -11.35
N THR A 68 10.41 2.39 -12.64
CA THR A 68 9.88 1.28 -13.42
C THR A 68 10.24 -0.07 -12.80
N ARG A 69 11.51 -0.25 -12.44
CA ARG A 69 11.96 -1.46 -11.75
C ARG A 69 11.19 -1.71 -10.46
N THR A 70 11.01 -0.68 -9.64
CA THR A 70 10.30 -0.79 -8.37
C THR A 70 8.81 -1.13 -8.57
N LEU A 71 8.17 -0.52 -9.57
CA LEU A 71 6.76 -0.80 -9.88
C LEU A 71 6.56 -2.25 -10.33
N ILE A 72 7.42 -2.77 -11.23
CA ILE A 72 7.35 -4.16 -11.68
C ILE A 72 7.62 -5.12 -10.51
N ASN A 73 8.63 -4.84 -9.68
CA ASN A 73 8.91 -5.65 -8.49
C ASN A 73 7.73 -5.68 -7.52
N ASN A 74 7.07 -4.54 -7.31
CA ASN A 74 5.88 -4.48 -6.46
C ASN A 74 4.73 -5.31 -7.06
N MET A 75 4.58 -5.38 -8.38
CA MET A 75 3.58 -6.24 -9.02
C MET A 75 3.90 -7.72 -8.79
N VAL A 76 5.16 -8.13 -8.99
CA VAL A 76 5.59 -9.52 -8.78
C VAL A 76 5.35 -9.97 -7.34
N VAL A 77 5.80 -9.19 -6.36
CA VAL A 77 5.57 -9.47 -4.92
C VAL A 77 4.07 -9.44 -4.59
N GLY A 78 3.33 -8.48 -5.16
CA GLY A 78 1.91 -8.34 -4.89
C GLY A 78 1.05 -9.52 -5.35
N VAL A 79 1.34 -10.09 -6.53
CA VAL A 79 0.58 -11.25 -7.02
C VAL A 79 1.02 -12.58 -6.41
N SER A 80 2.24 -12.64 -5.84
CA SER A 80 2.76 -13.83 -5.15
C SER A 80 2.39 -13.84 -3.66
N GLU A 81 2.89 -12.88 -2.90
CA GLU A 81 2.75 -12.78 -1.45
C GLU A 81 1.57 -11.90 -1.03
N GLY A 82 1.28 -10.87 -1.83
CA GLY A 82 0.33 -9.80 -1.52
C GLY A 82 0.91 -8.74 -0.59
N TYR A 83 0.14 -7.68 -0.42
CA TYR A 83 0.45 -6.61 0.52
C TYR A 83 -0.63 -6.50 1.57
N SER A 84 -0.24 -6.15 2.78
CA SER A 84 -1.16 -5.83 3.87
C SER A 84 -0.71 -4.58 4.60
N LYS A 85 -1.68 -3.81 5.10
CA LYS A 85 -1.50 -2.71 6.03
C LYS A 85 -2.43 -2.89 7.21
N GLU A 86 -1.85 -2.82 8.40
CA GLU A 86 -2.59 -2.91 9.66
C GLU A 86 -2.77 -1.53 10.27
N LEU A 87 -3.99 -1.26 10.70
CA LEU A 87 -4.37 -0.03 11.39
C LEU A 87 -4.92 -0.36 12.77
N GLU A 88 -4.58 0.47 13.72
CA GLU A 88 -5.06 0.41 15.10
C GLU A 88 -5.93 1.62 15.41
N ILE A 89 -7.06 1.37 16.04
CA ILE A 89 -8.00 2.40 16.48
C ILE A 89 -7.83 2.61 17.99
N ASN A 90 -7.48 3.82 18.37
CA ASN A 90 -7.33 4.22 19.77
C ASN A 90 -8.40 5.24 20.15
N GLY A 91 -9.09 4.99 21.24
CA GLY A 91 -10.08 5.91 21.80
C GLY A 91 -11.27 5.22 22.46
N ILE A 92 -11.74 5.76 23.58
CA ILE A 92 -12.90 5.24 24.29
C ILE A 92 -14.13 5.35 23.37
N GLY A 93 -14.81 4.23 23.14
CA GLY A 93 -15.99 4.16 22.29
C GLY A 93 -15.72 4.13 20.79
N TYR A 94 -14.44 4.21 20.36
CA TYR A 94 -14.06 4.05 18.94
C TYR A 94 -14.03 2.57 18.59
N ARG A 95 -14.63 2.22 17.46
CA ARG A 95 -14.68 0.84 16.99
C ARG A 95 -14.83 0.77 15.47
N ALA A 96 -14.30 -0.28 14.89
CA ALA A 96 -14.55 -0.71 13.52
C ALA A 96 -15.41 -1.98 13.52
N ALA A 97 -16.16 -2.16 12.46
CA ALA A 97 -16.86 -3.40 12.14
C ALA A 97 -16.89 -3.59 10.62
N LYS A 98 -16.86 -4.83 10.16
CA LYS A 98 -17.11 -5.16 8.77
C LYS A 98 -18.59 -5.54 8.62
N GLN A 99 -19.30 -4.87 7.70
CA GLN A 99 -20.67 -5.17 7.34
C GLN A 99 -20.75 -5.54 5.85
N GLY A 100 -20.84 -6.83 5.57
CA GLY A 100 -20.72 -7.31 4.20
C GLY A 100 -19.33 -6.98 3.61
N LYS A 101 -19.29 -6.09 2.62
CA LYS A 101 -18.04 -5.58 2.01
C LYS A 101 -17.63 -4.21 2.55
N ASP A 102 -18.44 -3.58 3.39
CA ASP A 102 -18.21 -2.23 3.86
C ASP A 102 -17.48 -2.22 5.20
N LEU A 103 -16.53 -1.31 5.35
CA LEU A 103 -15.91 -0.95 6.61
C LEU A 103 -16.73 0.14 7.29
N VAL A 104 -17.29 -0.16 8.45
CA VAL A 104 -18.09 0.78 9.26
C VAL A 104 -17.27 1.23 10.45
N LEU A 105 -17.06 2.53 10.57
CA LEU A 105 -16.26 3.16 11.62
C LEU A 105 -17.10 4.03 12.51
N ASN A 106 -17.05 3.76 13.82
CA ASN A 106 -17.56 4.64 14.87
C ASN A 106 -16.34 5.33 15.53
N ILE A 107 -16.07 6.56 15.15
CA ILE A 107 -14.84 7.27 15.51
C ILE A 107 -15.11 8.66 16.09
N GLY A 108 -16.22 8.78 16.84
CA GLY A 108 -16.56 9.99 17.58
C GLY A 108 -17.25 11.08 16.77
N TYR A 109 -17.82 10.73 15.62
CA TYR A 109 -18.76 11.57 14.89
C TYR A 109 -20.20 11.22 15.29
N SER A 110 -21.15 12.13 15.01
CA SER A 110 -22.59 11.90 15.22
C SER A 110 -23.18 10.83 14.29
N HIS A 111 -22.47 10.47 13.22
CA HIS A 111 -22.81 9.46 12.24
C HIS A 111 -21.71 8.42 12.09
N GLN A 112 -22.06 7.26 11.57
CA GLN A 112 -21.09 6.23 11.19
C GLN A 112 -20.39 6.64 9.89
N VAL A 113 -19.10 6.39 9.81
CA VAL A 113 -18.33 6.53 8.56
C VAL A 113 -18.31 5.17 7.89
N VAL A 114 -18.91 5.09 6.69
CA VAL A 114 -18.94 3.87 5.89
C VAL A 114 -17.98 4.02 4.72
N MET A 115 -17.12 3.03 4.54
CA MET A 115 -16.16 2.96 3.45
C MET A 115 -16.32 1.63 2.72
N PRO A 116 -16.80 1.65 1.47
CA PRO A 116 -16.97 0.43 0.68
C PRO A 116 -15.61 -0.18 0.31
N GLU A 117 -15.57 -1.50 0.25
CA GLU A 117 -14.41 -2.25 -0.26
C GLU A 117 -14.22 -1.93 -1.75
N ILE A 118 -13.00 -1.57 -2.13
CA ILE A 118 -12.64 -1.27 -3.52
C ILE A 118 -12.17 -2.55 -4.19
N ASP A 119 -12.41 -2.68 -5.49
CA ASP A 119 -11.97 -3.82 -6.28
C ASP A 119 -10.45 -4.08 -6.17
N GLY A 120 -10.11 -5.32 -5.85
CA GLY A 120 -8.73 -5.75 -5.59
C GLY A 120 -8.20 -5.45 -4.17
N ILE A 121 -9.09 -5.06 -3.24
CA ILE A 121 -8.75 -4.91 -1.81
C ILE A 121 -9.66 -5.80 -0.99
N THR A 122 -9.11 -6.40 0.04
CA THR A 122 -9.88 -7.13 1.06
C THR A 122 -9.69 -6.45 2.41
N ILE A 123 -10.79 -6.18 3.08
CA ILE A 123 -10.81 -5.60 4.42
C ILE A 123 -11.14 -6.70 5.42
N ASP A 124 -10.37 -6.78 6.49
CA ASP A 124 -10.65 -7.66 7.62
C ASP A 124 -10.62 -6.86 8.94
N VAL A 125 -11.50 -7.21 9.87
CA VAL A 125 -11.63 -6.56 11.18
C VAL A 125 -11.62 -7.65 12.24
N PRO A 126 -10.43 -8.19 12.60
CA PRO A 126 -10.33 -9.27 13.57
C PRO A 126 -10.71 -8.83 14.99
N ALA A 127 -10.61 -7.55 15.28
CA ALA A 127 -11.03 -6.96 16.55
C ALA A 127 -11.60 -5.55 16.31
N PRO A 128 -12.46 -5.04 17.20
CA PRO A 128 -13.07 -3.71 17.02
C PRO A 128 -12.06 -2.55 16.94
N ASN A 129 -10.85 -2.76 17.43
CA ASN A 129 -9.77 -1.78 17.40
C ASN A 129 -8.69 -2.07 16.36
N LYS A 130 -8.84 -3.12 15.54
CA LYS A 130 -7.84 -3.52 14.55
C LYS A 130 -8.47 -3.70 13.17
N ILE A 131 -7.87 -3.07 12.16
CA ILE A 131 -8.27 -3.19 10.76
C ILE A 131 -7.08 -3.70 9.98
N ILE A 132 -7.28 -4.68 9.13
CA ILE A 132 -6.29 -5.22 8.19
C ILE A 132 -6.81 -4.97 6.78
N ILE A 133 -6.00 -4.31 5.97
CA ILE A 133 -6.30 -4.03 4.56
C ILE A 133 -5.28 -4.77 3.73
N SER A 134 -5.74 -5.67 2.87
CA SER A 134 -4.88 -6.52 2.06
C SER A 134 -5.27 -6.51 0.58
N GLY A 135 -4.31 -6.82 -0.29
CA GLY A 135 -4.52 -6.89 -1.73
C GLY A 135 -3.23 -7.09 -2.51
N PRO A 136 -3.31 -7.40 -3.80
CA PRO A 136 -2.15 -7.56 -4.66
C PRO A 136 -1.51 -6.22 -5.06
N ASP A 137 -2.27 -5.14 -5.14
CA ASP A 137 -1.75 -3.83 -5.56
C ASP A 137 -1.30 -2.98 -4.35
N LYS A 138 0.02 -2.82 -4.21
CA LYS A 138 0.63 -2.01 -3.14
C LYS A 138 0.10 -0.58 -3.08
N GLN A 139 -0.17 0.03 -4.25
CA GLN A 139 -0.66 1.41 -4.31
C GLN A 139 -2.10 1.50 -3.81
N LYS A 140 -2.99 0.61 -4.27
CA LYS A 140 -4.39 0.57 -3.81
C LYS A 140 -4.48 0.28 -2.31
N VAL A 141 -3.74 -0.71 -1.81
CA VAL A 141 -3.69 -1.04 -0.37
C VAL A 141 -3.20 0.16 0.44
N GLY A 142 -2.13 0.81 0.01
CA GLY A 142 -1.57 1.97 0.69
C GLY A 142 -2.50 3.18 0.66
N GLN A 143 -3.13 3.46 -0.47
CA GLN A 143 -4.08 4.56 -0.64
C GLN A 143 -5.31 4.37 0.25
N PHE A 144 -5.93 3.19 0.21
CA PHE A 144 -7.10 2.91 1.03
C PHE A 144 -6.80 2.98 2.52
N ALA A 145 -5.65 2.45 2.95
CA ALA A 145 -5.20 2.54 4.33
C ALA A 145 -4.99 4.00 4.77
N ALA A 146 -4.44 4.85 3.91
CA ALA A 146 -4.27 6.26 4.17
C ALA A 146 -5.61 7.00 4.27
N GLU A 147 -6.58 6.65 3.44
CA GLU A 147 -7.94 7.20 3.49
C GLU A 147 -8.67 6.82 4.79
N VAL A 148 -8.57 5.55 5.21
CA VAL A 148 -9.12 5.09 6.50
C VAL A 148 -8.49 5.87 7.65
N ARG A 149 -7.15 5.97 7.69
CA ARG A 149 -6.43 6.75 8.70
C ARG A 149 -6.83 8.23 8.67
N GLY A 150 -7.02 8.79 7.47
CA GLY A 150 -7.41 10.19 7.26
C GLY A 150 -8.80 10.54 7.79
N LYS A 151 -9.70 9.56 7.97
CA LYS A 151 -11.03 9.81 8.56
C LYS A 151 -10.95 10.30 10.00
N ARG A 152 -9.96 9.85 10.77
CA ARG A 152 -9.68 10.35 12.13
C ARG A 152 -8.21 10.17 12.47
N PRO A 153 -7.31 11.08 12.05
CA PRO A 153 -5.90 10.99 12.35
C PRO A 153 -5.66 11.01 13.88
N PRO A 154 -4.60 10.35 14.37
CA PRO A 154 -4.29 10.33 15.78
C PRO A 154 -3.94 11.74 16.28
N GLU A 155 -4.53 12.14 17.38
CA GLU A 155 -4.25 13.43 17.98
C GLU A 155 -2.99 13.38 18.88
N PRO A 156 -2.27 14.50 19.06
CA PRO A 156 -0.95 14.49 19.67
C PRO A 156 -0.94 14.39 21.20
N TYR A 157 -2.07 14.46 21.89
CA TYR A 157 -2.12 14.48 23.36
C TYR A 157 -2.34 13.08 23.95
N LYS A 158 -3.49 12.48 23.68
CA LYS A 158 -3.85 11.13 24.16
C LYS A 158 -3.62 10.05 23.09
N GLY A 159 -3.33 10.42 21.83
CA GLY A 159 -3.15 9.51 20.72
C GLY A 159 -4.46 8.92 20.21
N LYS A 160 -5.59 9.58 20.47
CA LYS A 160 -6.91 9.13 20.04
C LYS A 160 -7.08 9.30 18.53
N GLY A 161 -7.50 8.27 17.85
CA GLY A 161 -7.65 8.25 16.39
C GLY A 161 -7.24 6.91 15.78
N ILE A 162 -7.07 6.90 14.46
CA ILE A 162 -6.62 5.74 13.68
C ILE A 162 -5.16 5.95 13.29
N LYS A 163 -4.30 5.00 13.61
CA LYS A 163 -2.88 5.02 13.26
C LYS A 163 -2.46 3.72 12.57
N TYR A 164 -1.34 3.72 11.86
CA TYR A 164 -0.69 2.46 11.46
C TYR A 164 -0.13 1.76 12.70
N ILE A 165 -0.03 0.44 12.66
CA ILE A 165 0.46 -0.34 13.80
C ILE A 165 1.91 -0.01 14.15
N ASP A 166 2.71 0.32 13.13
CA ASP A 166 4.12 0.71 13.23
C ASP A 166 4.32 2.22 13.46
N GLU A 167 3.23 3.01 13.51
CA GLU A 167 3.29 4.46 13.67
C GLU A 167 3.47 4.87 15.13
N VAL A 168 4.57 5.57 15.41
CA VAL A 168 4.83 6.16 16.74
C VAL A 168 4.33 7.61 16.75
N ILE A 169 3.32 7.88 17.58
CA ILE A 169 2.75 9.22 17.73
C ILE A 169 3.60 10.03 18.72
N ARG A 170 4.23 11.10 18.23
CA ARG A 170 4.93 12.05 19.08
C ARG A 170 3.91 12.83 19.92
N ARG A 171 3.78 12.46 21.18
CA ARG A 171 2.86 13.11 22.10
C ARG A 171 3.40 14.44 22.57
N LYS A 172 2.47 15.38 22.78
CA LYS A 172 2.72 16.69 23.41
C LYS A 172 2.13 16.69 24.81
N GLU A 173 2.75 17.41 25.70
CA GLU A 173 2.16 17.70 27.01
C GLU A 173 1.00 18.70 26.82
N GLY A 174 -0.12 18.42 27.48
CA GLY A 174 -1.25 19.35 27.53
C GLY A 174 -0.88 20.58 28.36
N LYS A 175 -1.76 21.58 28.40
CA LYS A 175 -1.60 22.72 29.33
C LYS A 175 -1.54 22.17 30.74
N ALA A 176 -0.40 22.34 31.39
CA ALA A 176 -0.29 22.15 32.84
C ALA A 176 -1.18 23.21 33.52
N GLY A 177 -2.28 22.79 34.13
CA GLY A 177 -3.06 23.69 34.97
C GLY A 177 -2.13 24.21 36.04
N LYS A 178 -1.93 25.54 36.11
CA LYS A 178 -1.35 26.15 37.34
C LYS A 178 -2.27 25.72 38.49
N GLY A 179 -1.83 24.76 39.28
CA GLY A 179 -2.39 24.56 40.59
C GLY A 179 -2.25 25.89 41.35
N LYS A 180 -3.36 26.44 41.80
CA LYS A 180 -3.36 27.41 42.87
C LYS A 180 -2.96 26.74 44.19
#